data_b7be53fdad7e5cfd59f8d1f042728448
#
_entry.id   b7be53fdad7e5cfd59f8d1f042728448
#
_cell.length_a   1.000
_cell.length_b   1.000
_cell.length_c   1.000
_cell.angle_alpha   90.00
_cell.angle_beta   90.00
_cell.angle_gamma   90.00
#
_symmetry.space_group_name_H-M   'P 1'
#
loop_
_entity.id
_entity.type
_entity.pdbx_description
1 polymer ?
#
loop_
_entity_poly.entity_id
_entity_poly.type
_entity_poly.pdbx_seq_one_letter_code
_entity_poly.pdbx_strand_id
1 'polypeptide(L)'
;MMFHKSLYVVGLLVIISGLTLNADAQRRFNSPERWEYLGQSHVDGARDHDNIRVNARGAFRAIQLRVQGGEIEFQRVVVHFRNGADSEVEVRDHIRAGGQTRAIDLPGDNRRINSVEVWYGKDNWGRRRPSLKLYGRR
;
A
#
# COMPACT_ATOMS: atom_id res chain seq x y z
N MET A 1 -30.14 -50.41 -53.34
CA MET A 1 -30.50 -49.02 -52.97
C MET A 1 -29.55 -48.57 -51.90
N MET A 2 -28.65 -47.68 -52.25
CA MET A 2 -27.74 -47.10 -51.28
C MET A 2 -28.28 -45.73 -50.84
N PHE A 3 -28.67 -45.63 -49.59
CA PHE A 3 -29.01 -44.34 -49.01
C PHE A 3 -27.76 -43.68 -48.49
N HIS A 4 -27.28 -42.68 -49.20
CA HIS A 4 -26.23 -41.79 -48.67
C HIS A 4 -26.84 -40.86 -47.65
N LYS A 5 -26.67 -41.16 -46.38
CA LYS A 5 -26.91 -40.18 -45.32
C LYS A 5 -25.74 -39.17 -45.35
N SER A 6 -25.96 -38.06 -45.99
CA SER A 6 -25.06 -36.93 -45.88
C SER A 6 -25.16 -36.38 -44.45
N LEU A 7 -24.17 -36.73 -43.67
CA LEU A 7 -23.97 -36.10 -42.37
C LEU A 7 -23.38 -34.71 -42.60
N TYR A 8 -24.23 -33.73 -42.59
CA TYR A 8 -23.80 -32.37 -42.48
C TYR A 8 -23.31 -32.15 -41.05
N VAL A 9 -21.99 -32.24 -40.85
CA VAL A 9 -21.39 -31.74 -39.62
C VAL A 9 -21.46 -30.22 -39.70
N VAL A 10 -22.50 -29.68 -39.08
CA VAL A 10 -22.50 -28.24 -38.83
C VAL A 10 -21.44 -27.97 -37.77
N GLY A 11 -20.27 -27.62 -38.24
CA GLY A 11 -19.22 -27.09 -37.35
C GLY A 11 -19.74 -25.82 -36.73
N LEU A 12 -20.13 -25.92 -35.47
CA LEU A 12 -20.41 -24.75 -34.65
C LEU A 12 -19.09 -24.03 -34.45
N LEU A 13 -18.83 -23.02 -35.31
CA LEU A 13 -17.70 -22.12 -35.15
C LEU A 13 -18.05 -21.24 -33.93
N VAL A 14 -17.66 -21.68 -32.74
CA VAL A 14 -17.69 -20.83 -31.56
C VAL A 14 -16.57 -19.82 -31.76
N ILE A 15 -16.92 -18.65 -32.28
CA ILE A 15 -16.06 -17.48 -32.23
C ILE A 15 -16.00 -17.09 -30.75
N ILE A 16 -15.05 -17.67 -30.05
CA ILE A 16 -14.63 -17.14 -28.77
C ILE A 16 -13.97 -15.81 -29.12
N SER A 17 -14.75 -14.73 -29.04
CA SER A 17 -14.20 -13.39 -29.00
C SER A 17 -13.34 -13.31 -27.74
N GLY A 18 -12.13 -13.85 -27.81
CA GLY A 18 -11.15 -13.74 -26.75
C GLY A 18 -10.88 -12.25 -26.57
N LEU A 19 -11.36 -11.71 -25.44
CA LEU A 19 -10.84 -10.44 -24.96
C LEU A 19 -9.33 -10.65 -24.77
N THR A 20 -8.54 -10.32 -25.78
CA THR A 20 -7.10 -10.23 -25.64
C THR A 20 -6.81 -9.00 -24.81
N LEU A 21 -6.72 -9.19 -23.49
CA LEU A 21 -6.12 -8.20 -22.62
C LEU A 21 -4.70 -7.97 -23.13
N ASN A 22 -4.41 -6.76 -23.53
CA ASN A 22 -3.08 -6.37 -23.95
C ASN A 22 -2.08 -6.79 -22.86
N ALA A 23 -0.92 -7.32 -23.27
CA ALA A 23 0.12 -7.77 -22.36
C ALA A 23 0.50 -6.70 -21.32
N ASP A 24 0.37 -5.41 -21.67
CA ASP A 24 0.60 -4.28 -20.78
C ASP A 24 -0.48 -4.15 -19.70
N ALA A 25 -1.73 -4.44 -20.01
CA ALA A 25 -2.80 -4.46 -19.01
C ALA A 25 -2.61 -5.64 -18.05
N GLN A 26 -2.25 -6.81 -18.55
CA GLN A 26 -1.94 -7.98 -17.72
C GLN A 26 -0.73 -7.75 -16.82
N ARG A 27 0.30 -7.06 -17.29
CA ARG A 27 1.46 -6.68 -16.48
C ARG A 27 1.08 -5.76 -15.33
N ARG A 28 0.13 -4.84 -15.54
CA ARG A 28 -0.38 -3.97 -14.47
C ARG A 28 -1.16 -4.73 -13.40
N PHE A 29 -1.93 -5.74 -13.80
CA PHE A 29 -2.69 -6.57 -12.85
C PHE A 29 -1.79 -7.59 -12.11
N ASN A 30 -0.74 -8.08 -12.76
CA ASN A 30 0.14 -9.12 -12.21
C ASN A 30 1.43 -8.57 -11.61
N SER A 31 1.67 -7.26 -11.66
CA SER A 31 2.80 -6.67 -10.96
C SER A 31 2.53 -6.69 -9.46
N PRO A 32 3.31 -7.43 -8.67
CA PRO A 32 3.18 -7.33 -7.23
C PRO A 32 3.35 -5.87 -6.83
N GLU A 33 2.45 -5.38 -6.03
CA GLU A 33 2.52 -4.01 -5.50
C GLU A 33 3.89 -3.83 -4.83
N ARG A 34 4.73 -3.02 -5.45
CA ARG A 34 6.07 -2.77 -4.93
C ARG A 34 6.00 -1.64 -3.93
N TRP A 35 6.27 -1.98 -2.69
CA TRP A 35 6.45 -1.03 -1.63
C TRP A 35 7.92 -0.66 -1.53
N GLU A 36 8.21 0.62 -1.61
CA GLU A 36 9.53 1.20 -1.46
C GLU A 36 9.73 1.71 -0.04
N TYR A 37 10.84 1.36 0.57
CA TYR A 37 11.21 1.86 1.90
C TYR A 37 11.53 3.36 1.83
N LEU A 38 10.88 4.16 2.69
CA LEU A 38 11.02 5.62 2.71
C LEU A 38 11.74 6.16 3.95
N GLY A 39 11.70 5.44 5.05
CA GLY A 39 12.31 5.88 6.29
C GLY A 39 11.81 5.09 7.49
N GLN A 40 12.32 5.43 8.66
CA GLN A 40 11.95 4.78 9.92
C GLN A 40 12.07 5.72 11.11
N SER A 41 11.38 5.38 12.18
CA SER A 41 11.58 5.95 13.50
C SER A 41 11.59 4.87 14.58
N HIS A 42 12.19 5.21 15.71
CA HIS A 42 12.14 4.39 16.91
C HIS A 42 11.30 5.10 17.96
N VAL A 43 10.30 4.41 18.47
CA VAL A 43 9.46 4.95 19.54
C VAL A 43 10.28 4.99 20.82
N ASP A 44 10.50 6.18 21.38
CA ASP A 44 11.33 6.34 22.58
C ASP A 44 10.55 6.27 23.91
N GLY A 45 9.23 6.19 23.84
CA GLY A 45 8.33 6.10 25.01
C GLY A 45 8.12 7.41 25.76
N ALA A 46 8.91 8.46 25.47
CA ALA A 46 8.78 9.78 26.10
C ALA A 46 7.87 10.72 25.30
N ARG A 47 7.68 10.44 24.02
CA ARG A 47 6.89 11.23 23.09
C ARG A 47 5.65 10.44 22.66
N ASP A 48 4.63 11.18 22.30
CA ASP A 48 3.37 10.66 21.76
C ASP A 48 3.31 10.70 20.22
N HIS A 49 4.36 11.18 19.59
CA HIS A 49 4.47 11.22 18.13
C HIS A 49 5.93 11.18 17.66
N ASP A 50 6.10 10.72 16.44
CA ASP A 50 7.38 10.71 15.73
C ASP A 50 7.22 11.30 14.33
N ASN A 51 8.30 11.89 13.84
CA ASN A 51 8.36 12.43 12.48
C ASN A 51 9.38 11.66 11.65
N ILE A 52 8.88 10.96 10.62
CA ILE A 52 9.71 10.18 9.71
C ILE A 52 10.03 11.04 8.49
N ARG A 53 11.26 11.44 8.32
CA ARG A 53 11.71 12.16 7.12
C ARG A 53 11.82 11.21 5.94
N VAL A 54 11.33 11.67 4.79
CA VAL A 54 11.37 10.92 3.54
C VAL A 54 12.48 11.49 2.65
N ASN A 55 13.51 10.69 2.44
CA ASN A 55 14.63 11.06 1.55
C ASN A 55 14.50 10.49 0.14
N ALA A 56 13.45 9.70 -0.12
CA ALA A 56 13.20 9.12 -1.43
C ALA A 56 12.82 10.18 -2.47
N ARG A 57 13.35 10.02 -3.67
CA ARG A 57 12.99 10.85 -4.81
C ARG A 57 11.72 10.36 -5.47
N GLY A 58 10.94 11.29 -5.99
CA GLY A 58 9.75 11.00 -6.76
C GLY A 58 8.47 11.13 -5.97
N ALA A 59 7.41 10.70 -6.59
CA ALA A 59 6.06 10.85 -6.09
C ALA A 59 5.42 9.49 -5.79
N PHE A 60 4.51 9.49 -4.84
CA PHE A 60 3.81 8.31 -4.35
C PHE A 60 2.31 8.54 -4.36
N ARG A 61 1.54 7.47 -4.50
CA ARG A 61 0.08 7.50 -4.41
C ARG A 61 -0.47 6.92 -3.11
N ALA A 62 0.31 6.09 -2.43
CA ALA A 62 -0.07 5.50 -1.15
C ALA A 62 1.14 5.30 -0.24
N ILE A 63 0.89 5.27 1.07
CA ILE A 63 1.87 4.92 2.09
C ILE A 63 1.35 3.78 2.97
N GLN A 64 2.28 3.10 3.64
CA GLN A 64 2.01 2.05 4.61
C GLN A 64 3.02 2.12 5.74
N LEU A 65 2.56 1.94 6.96
CA LEU A 65 3.39 1.84 8.15
C LEU A 65 3.49 0.39 8.59
N ARG A 66 4.70 -0.07 8.85
CA ARG A 66 4.99 -1.40 9.38
C ARG A 66 5.61 -1.29 10.75
N VAL A 67 5.15 -2.14 11.65
CA VAL A 67 5.51 -2.14 13.07
C VAL A 67 6.39 -3.33 13.39
N GLN A 68 7.49 -3.10 14.10
CA GLN A 68 8.39 -4.15 14.56
C GLN A 68 8.76 -3.92 16.02
N GLY A 69 9.08 -5.01 16.74
CA GLY A 69 9.61 -4.97 18.11
C GLY A 69 8.61 -4.75 19.23
N GLY A 70 7.42 -4.30 18.94
CA GLY A 70 6.34 -4.07 19.90
C GLY A 70 5.07 -3.68 19.17
N GLU A 71 3.96 -3.60 19.87
CA GLU A 71 2.67 -3.16 19.30
C GLU A 71 2.51 -1.66 19.41
N ILE A 72 1.77 -1.07 18.49
CA ILE A 72 1.48 0.36 18.47
C ILE A 72 -0.01 0.58 18.27
N GLU A 73 -0.57 1.43 19.09
CA GLU A 73 -1.89 1.99 18.90
C GLU A 73 -1.79 3.32 18.15
N PHE A 74 -2.09 3.30 16.87
CA PHE A 74 -2.10 4.50 16.05
C PHE A 74 -3.33 5.35 16.33
N GLN A 75 -3.14 6.67 16.38
CA GLN A 75 -4.21 7.64 16.54
C GLN A 75 -4.45 8.42 15.26
N ARG A 76 -3.40 8.98 14.67
CA ARG A 76 -3.46 9.73 13.42
C ARG A 76 -2.13 9.74 12.70
N VAL A 77 -2.18 10.02 11.42
CA VAL A 77 -1.01 10.19 10.56
C VAL A 77 -1.17 11.51 9.82
N VAL A 78 -0.15 12.35 9.87
CA VAL A 78 -0.10 13.60 9.12
C VAL A 78 0.99 13.52 8.07
N VAL A 79 0.63 13.64 6.81
CA VAL A 79 1.56 13.62 5.70
C VAL A 79 1.88 15.05 5.30
N HIS A 80 3.15 15.41 5.42
CA HIS A 80 3.68 16.69 4.98
C HIS A 80 4.24 16.54 3.57
N PHE A 81 3.58 17.19 2.62
CA PHE A 81 4.00 17.17 1.22
C PHE A 81 5.03 18.27 0.94
N ARG A 82 5.87 18.05 -0.06
CA ARG A 82 6.79 19.09 -0.54
C ARG A 82 6.07 20.27 -1.18
N ASN A 83 4.93 20.00 -1.80
CA ASN A 83 4.08 21.00 -2.44
C ASN A 83 2.64 20.82 -1.99
N GLY A 84 2.00 21.91 -1.56
CA GLY A 84 0.60 21.92 -1.17
C GLY A 84 0.37 21.70 0.32
N ALA A 85 -0.89 21.61 0.69
CA ALA A 85 -1.33 21.45 2.07
C ALA A 85 -1.05 20.05 2.60
N ASP A 86 -0.79 19.96 3.89
CA ASP A 86 -0.68 18.69 4.60
C ASP A 86 -1.98 17.89 4.55
N SER A 87 -1.86 16.59 4.63
CA SER A 87 -3.01 15.70 4.71
C SER A 87 -3.01 14.93 6.02
N GLU A 88 -4.07 15.09 6.78
CA GLU A 88 -4.31 14.30 7.98
C GLU A 88 -5.17 13.09 7.66
N VAL A 89 -4.72 11.92 8.09
CA VAL A 89 -5.45 10.66 7.97
C VAL A 89 -5.68 10.10 9.35
N GLU A 90 -6.92 9.88 9.71
CA GLU A 90 -7.24 9.13 10.91
C GLU A 90 -6.90 7.66 10.72
N VAL A 91 -5.94 7.18 11.49
CA VAL A 91 -5.57 5.77 11.56
C VAL A 91 -5.75 5.35 13.00
N ARG A 92 -6.89 4.78 13.32
CA ARG A 92 -7.19 4.25 14.65
C ARG A 92 -7.08 2.73 14.63
N ASP A 93 -5.86 2.26 14.51
CA ASP A 93 -5.56 0.84 14.46
C ASP A 93 -4.57 0.45 15.53
N HIS A 94 -4.79 -0.70 16.13
CA HIS A 94 -3.85 -1.37 17.01
C HIS A 94 -3.08 -2.39 16.18
N ILE A 95 -1.80 -2.11 15.93
CA ILE A 95 -0.95 -2.95 15.09
C ILE A 95 0.04 -3.70 15.97
N ARG A 96 0.01 -5.02 15.90
CA ARG A 96 0.94 -5.90 16.59
C ARG A 96 2.33 -5.85 15.96
N ALA A 97 3.34 -6.25 16.75
CA ALA A 97 4.69 -6.46 16.23
C ALA A 97 4.67 -7.40 15.00
N GLY A 98 5.31 -6.98 13.91
CA GLY A 98 5.28 -7.68 12.64
C GLY A 98 4.09 -7.35 11.74
N GLY A 99 3.12 -6.57 12.23
CA GLY A 99 1.95 -6.12 11.47
C GLY A 99 2.19 -4.82 10.71
N GLN A 100 1.17 -4.42 9.97
CA GLN A 100 1.20 -3.23 9.11
C GLN A 100 -0.17 -2.59 9.03
N THR A 101 -0.20 -1.30 8.73
CA THR A 101 -1.45 -0.59 8.42
C THR A 101 -2.00 -1.03 7.07
N ARG A 102 -3.26 -0.71 6.81
CA ARG A 102 -3.77 -0.70 5.44
C ARG A 102 -2.93 0.24 4.56
N ALA A 103 -3.06 0.11 3.26
CA ALA A 103 -2.57 1.13 2.34
C ALA A 103 -3.36 2.44 2.57
N ILE A 104 -2.63 3.52 2.81
CA ILE A 104 -3.19 4.85 3.04
C ILE A 104 -3.03 5.63 1.74
N ASP A 105 -4.14 5.86 1.04
CA ASP A 105 -4.14 6.60 -0.21
C ASP A 105 -3.85 8.09 0.02
N LEU A 106 -2.99 8.66 -0.81
CA LEU A 106 -2.65 10.07 -0.76
C LEU A 106 -3.58 10.86 -1.69
N PRO A 107 -4.06 12.04 -1.26
CA PRO A 107 -4.87 12.87 -2.13
C PRO A 107 -4.06 13.36 -3.34
N GLY A 108 -4.64 13.28 -4.54
CA GLY A 108 -4.00 13.71 -5.78
C GLY A 108 -3.12 12.67 -6.47
N ASP A 109 -3.08 11.44 -5.97
CA ASP A 109 -2.50 10.22 -6.59
C ASP A 109 -1.02 10.25 -7.01
N ASN A 110 -0.33 11.37 -6.86
CA ASN A 110 1.07 11.50 -7.28
C ASN A 110 1.73 12.64 -6.49
N ARG A 111 2.07 12.35 -5.25
CA ARG A 111 2.53 13.36 -4.30
C ARG A 111 3.96 13.10 -3.82
N ARG A 112 4.76 14.15 -3.82
CA ARG A 112 6.10 14.15 -3.21
C ARG A 112 5.97 14.39 -1.71
N ILE A 113 6.50 13.48 -0.92
CA ILE A 113 6.40 13.50 0.53
C ILE A 113 7.68 14.09 1.12
N ASN A 114 7.52 15.05 2.02
CA ASN A 114 8.63 15.61 2.80
C ASN A 114 8.86 14.78 4.07
N SER A 115 7.80 14.57 4.85
CA SER A 115 7.82 13.78 6.07
C SER A 115 6.45 13.22 6.39
N VAL A 116 6.43 12.22 7.26
CA VAL A 116 5.20 11.65 7.80
C VAL A 116 5.28 11.68 9.32
N GLU A 117 4.36 12.38 9.93
CA GLU A 117 4.22 12.47 11.37
C GLU A 117 3.18 11.45 11.84
N VAL A 118 3.57 10.64 12.80
CA VAL A 118 2.74 9.55 13.32
C VAL A 118 2.45 9.77 14.78
N TRP A 119 1.17 9.86 15.12
CA TRP A 119 0.68 9.99 16.49
C TRP A 119 0.19 8.64 17.00
N TYR A 120 0.59 8.29 18.20
CA TYR A 120 0.27 7.00 18.82
C TYR A 120 -0.02 7.15 20.31
N GLY A 121 -0.77 6.18 20.84
CA GLY A 121 -1.03 6.06 22.28
C GLY A 121 0.26 5.67 23.03
N LYS A 122 0.40 6.19 24.24
CA LYS A 122 1.49 5.79 25.13
C LYS A 122 1.15 4.43 25.74
N ASP A 123 1.83 3.40 25.27
CA ASP A 123 1.83 2.10 25.92
C ASP A 123 3.08 1.92 26.78
N ASN A 124 2.96 1.09 27.79
CA ASN A 124 4.11 0.70 28.59
C ASN A 124 4.89 -0.41 27.86
N TRP A 125 5.71 -0.03 26.89
CA TRP A 125 6.51 -1.00 26.11
C TRP A 125 7.64 -1.64 26.90
N GLY A 126 7.92 -1.16 28.12
CA GLY A 126 9.04 -1.64 28.93
C GLY A 126 10.36 -1.50 28.18
N ARG A 127 11.10 -2.61 28.05
CA ARG A 127 12.37 -2.66 27.34
C ARG A 127 12.26 -2.86 25.83
N ARG A 128 11.08 -3.28 25.34
CA ARG A 128 10.83 -3.53 23.92
C ARG A 128 10.10 -2.34 23.30
N ARG A 129 10.89 -1.41 22.82
CA ARG A 129 10.34 -0.24 22.11
C ARG A 129 10.08 -0.59 20.65
N PRO A 130 8.89 -0.26 20.13
CA PRO A 130 8.58 -0.51 18.74
C PRO A 130 9.42 0.36 17.81
N SER A 131 9.65 -0.13 16.60
CA SER A 131 10.12 0.67 15.48
C SER A 131 9.06 0.74 14.41
N LEU A 132 8.99 1.89 13.76
CA LEU A 132 8.10 2.17 12.65
C LEU A 132 8.90 2.26 11.36
N LYS A 133 8.49 1.53 10.35
CA LYS A 133 9.03 1.64 9.00
C LYS A 133 7.95 2.18 8.07
N LEU A 134 8.30 3.22 7.34
CA LEU A 134 7.43 3.84 6.34
C LEU A 134 7.76 3.31 4.95
N TYR A 135 6.73 2.91 4.24
CA TYR A 135 6.81 2.47 2.85
C TYR A 135 5.87 3.30 1.97
N GLY A 136 6.27 3.52 0.75
CA GLY A 136 5.47 4.19 -0.27
C GLY A 136 5.26 3.31 -1.49
N ARG A 137 4.13 3.51 -2.15
CA ARG A 137 3.78 2.86 -3.41
C ARG A 137 3.55 3.92 -4.48
N ARG A 138 4.13 3.68 -5.66
CA ARG A 138 3.96 4.55 -6.85
C ARG A 138 2.73 4.19 -7.66
#